data_f80166b916f8277f5e0cd6d63c2e0da5
#
_entry.id   f80166b916f8277f5e0cd6d63c2e0da5
#
_cell.length_a   1.000
_cell.length_b   1.000
_cell.length_c   1.000
_cell.angle_alpha   90.00
_cell.angle_beta   90.00
_cell.angle_gamma   90.00
#
_symmetry.space_group_name_H-M   'P 1'
#
loop_
_entity.id
_entity.type
_entity.pdbx_description
1 polymer ?
#
loop_
_entity_poly.entity_id
_entity_poly.type
_entity_poly.pdbx_seq_one_letter_code
_entity_poly.pdbx_strand_id
1 'polypeptide(L)'
;MGGTFAPIMPVVGPAPARSVRILGRDYPVVLPRIRDSRLHVAAVVLTLHTLGQVGLGFHVSVPQILAAILTTAILQVIITFRETKSFVWPASAMLTGSGIALILRVPSTPVGDHWTFHKWWMFSAIAAFSLLTKFVVRKGGSHVFNPSNVGLVLAFIILGSSRIEPLDFWW
;
A
#
# COMPACT_ATOMS: atom_id res chain seq x y z
N MET A 1 20.79 -19.14 -20.14
CA MET A 1 21.34 -18.52 -18.94
C MET A 1 20.21 -18.35 -17.95
N GLY A 2 20.07 -19.29 -17.03
CA GLY A 2 18.98 -19.33 -16.03
C GLY A 2 19.36 -18.45 -14.84
N GLY A 3 18.75 -17.28 -14.74
CA GLY A 3 18.84 -16.44 -13.56
C GLY A 3 18.01 -17.06 -12.43
N THR A 4 18.67 -17.71 -11.49
CA THR A 4 18.08 -18.20 -10.26
C THR A 4 17.62 -16.98 -9.44
N PHE A 5 16.32 -16.80 -9.28
CA PHE A 5 15.75 -15.80 -8.37
C PHE A 5 16.22 -16.12 -6.95
N ALA A 6 17.10 -15.31 -6.40
CA ALA A 6 17.43 -15.41 -4.99
C ALA A 6 16.17 -15.06 -4.18
N PRO A 7 15.72 -15.96 -3.29
CA PRO A 7 14.57 -15.67 -2.45
C PRO A 7 14.87 -14.47 -1.56
N ILE A 8 13.88 -13.58 -1.42
CA ILE A 8 13.95 -12.46 -0.45
C ILE A 8 13.98 -13.12 0.92
N MET A 9 15.15 -13.27 1.50
CA MET A 9 15.25 -13.66 2.90
C MET A 9 14.66 -12.51 3.73
N PRO A 10 13.54 -12.71 4.42
CA PRO A 10 13.18 -11.77 5.47
C PRO A 10 14.31 -11.81 6.48
N VAL A 11 14.80 -10.66 6.94
CA VAL A 11 15.70 -10.57 8.09
C VAL A 11 14.89 -11.02 9.30
N VAL A 12 14.85 -12.32 9.48
CA VAL A 12 14.15 -12.97 10.59
C VAL A 12 15.15 -13.07 11.74
N GLY A 13 15.19 -12.05 12.60
CA GLY A 13 15.58 -12.31 13.97
C GLY A 13 14.49 -13.18 14.64
N PRO A 14 14.82 -14.03 15.60
CA PRO A 14 13.86 -14.94 16.22
C PRO A 14 12.73 -14.14 16.89
N ALA A 15 11.62 -13.99 16.18
CA ALA A 15 10.36 -13.57 16.80
C ALA A 15 9.72 -14.81 17.43
N PRO A 16 9.05 -14.69 18.59
CA PRO A 16 8.27 -15.78 19.14
C PRO A 16 7.26 -16.20 18.05
N ALA A 17 7.36 -17.42 17.62
CA ALA A 17 6.55 -17.94 16.52
C ALA A 17 5.09 -18.03 16.99
N ARG A 18 4.32 -16.97 16.70
CA ARG A 18 2.87 -17.09 16.70
C ARG A 18 2.53 -17.91 15.45
N SER A 19 1.75 -18.95 15.61
CA SER A 19 1.22 -19.72 14.50
C SER A 19 -0.30 -19.67 14.51
N VAL A 20 -0.88 -19.71 13.32
CA VAL A 20 -2.31 -19.90 13.13
C VAL A 20 -2.53 -21.25 12.49
N ARG A 21 -3.39 -22.07 13.10
CA ARG A 21 -3.74 -23.39 12.58
C ARG A 21 -4.90 -23.30 11.61
N ILE A 22 -4.66 -23.65 10.36
CA ILE A 22 -5.67 -23.65 9.29
C ILE A 22 -5.68 -25.05 8.66
N LEU A 23 -6.84 -25.70 8.63
CA LEU A 23 -7.01 -27.04 8.06
C LEU A 23 -5.98 -28.07 8.57
N GLY A 24 -5.66 -28.02 9.88
CA GLY A 24 -4.74 -28.94 10.52
C GLY A 24 -3.24 -28.65 10.29
N ARG A 25 -2.89 -27.56 9.57
CA ARG A 25 -1.52 -27.12 9.36
C ARG A 25 -1.24 -25.81 10.11
N ASP A 26 -0.06 -25.74 10.73
CA ASP A 26 0.38 -24.54 11.43
C ASP A 26 1.16 -23.62 10.48
N TYR A 27 0.73 -22.36 10.41
CA TYR A 27 1.36 -21.34 9.58
C TYR A 27 1.96 -20.24 10.47
N PRO A 28 3.26 -19.93 10.32
CA PRO A 28 3.89 -18.85 11.08
C PRO A 28 3.23 -17.50 10.81
N VAL A 29 3.08 -16.68 11.87
CA VAL A 29 2.60 -15.30 11.77
C VAL A 29 3.70 -14.35 12.21
N VAL A 30 4.15 -13.50 11.30
CA VAL A 30 5.21 -12.52 11.54
C VAL A 30 4.57 -11.14 11.70
N LEU A 31 4.63 -10.59 12.91
CA LEU A 31 4.15 -9.26 13.23
C LEU A 31 5.33 -8.26 13.28
N PRO A 32 5.10 -6.97 12.98
CA PRO A 32 6.12 -5.95 13.13
C PRO A 32 6.48 -5.75 14.60
N ARG A 33 7.72 -5.41 14.88
CA ARG A 33 8.14 -4.98 16.23
C ARG A 33 7.70 -3.53 16.45
N ILE A 34 7.42 -3.12 17.70
CA ILE A 34 7.03 -1.74 18.04
C ILE A 34 8.08 -0.72 17.56
N ARG A 35 9.36 -1.11 17.55
CA ARG A 35 10.47 -0.27 17.05
C ARG A 35 10.63 -0.28 15.52
N ASP A 36 9.75 -0.92 14.77
CA ASP A 36 9.79 -0.90 13.31
C ASP A 36 9.49 0.52 12.81
N SER A 37 10.46 1.11 12.10
CA SER A 37 10.31 2.46 11.53
C SER A 37 9.09 2.63 10.64
N ARG A 38 8.63 1.55 10.00
CA ARG A 38 7.41 1.55 9.18
C ARG A 38 6.15 1.86 9.98
N LEU A 39 6.09 1.47 11.25
CA LEU A 39 4.96 1.80 12.12
C LEU A 39 4.93 3.29 12.47
N HIS A 40 6.10 3.91 12.67
CA HIS A 40 6.20 5.35 12.92
C HIS A 40 5.75 6.15 11.69
N VAL A 41 6.22 5.76 10.51
CA VAL A 41 5.76 6.39 9.25
C VAL A 41 4.26 6.19 9.06
N ALA A 42 3.73 5.00 9.35
CA ALA A 42 2.30 4.74 9.28
C ALA A 42 1.48 5.64 10.23
N ALA A 43 1.98 5.86 11.45
CA ALA A 43 1.34 6.78 12.40
C ALA A 43 1.28 8.21 11.86
N VAL A 44 2.40 8.72 11.30
CA VAL A 44 2.44 10.05 10.68
C VAL A 44 1.45 10.16 9.52
N VAL A 45 1.46 9.19 8.61
CA VAL A 45 0.57 9.22 7.43
C VAL A 45 -0.89 9.10 7.83
N LEU A 46 -1.21 8.28 8.84
CA LEU A 46 -2.56 8.19 9.39
C LEU A 46 -3.02 9.52 10.02
N THR A 47 -2.12 10.20 10.71
CA THR A 47 -2.38 11.55 11.25
C THR A 47 -2.68 12.54 10.13
N LEU A 48 -1.90 12.51 9.04
CA LEU A 48 -2.15 13.36 7.87
C LEU A 48 -3.48 13.06 7.20
N HIS A 49 -3.87 11.79 7.04
CA HIS A 49 -5.20 11.44 6.55
C HIS A 49 -6.30 11.97 7.47
N THR A 50 -6.14 11.82 8.78
CA THR A 50 -7.12 12.33 9.76
C THR A 50 -7.25 13.85 9.68
N LEU A 51 -6.13 14.56 9.67
CA LEU A 51 -6.13 16.02 9.52
C LEU A 51 -6.73 16.45 8.19
N GLY A 52 -6.44 15.72 7.12
CA GLY A 52 -7.01 15.94 5.79
C GLY A 52 -8.53 15.83 5.79
N GLN A 53 -9.07 14.82 6.48
CA GLN A 53 -10.51 14.60 6.56
C GLN A 53 -11.23 15.61 7.49
N VAL A 54 -10.63 15.96 8.62
CA VAL A 54 -11.31 16.73 9.66
C VAL A 54 -11.06 18.24 9.52
N GLY A 55 -9.85 18.64 9.13
CA GLY A 55 -9.43 20.04 9.20
C GLY A 55 -9.07 20.68 7.86
N LEU A 56 -8.59 19.91 6.89
CA LEU A 56 -8.05 20.44 5.64
C LEU A 56 -8.96 20.22 4.43
N GLY A 57 -10.10 19.55 4.60
CA GLY A 57 -11.09 19.35 3.53
C GLY A 57 -10.55 18.58 2.31
N PHE A 58 -9.71 17.57 2.51
CA PHE A 58 -9.17 16.77 1.40
C PHE A 58 -10.30 16.15 0.58
N HIS A 59 -10.22 16.29 -0.75
CA HIS A 59 -11.16 15.73 -1.71
C HIS A 59 -10.87 14.24 -1.96
N VAL A 60 -10.81 13.49 -0.87
CA VAL A 60 -10.67 12.02 -0.86
C VAL A 60 -11.53 11.48 0.28
N SER A 61 -12.23 10.40 0.03
CA SER A 61 -13.10 9.78 1.04
C SER A 61 -12.40 8.65 1.80
N VAL A 62 -12.95 8.31 2.97
CA VAL A 62 -12.48 7.16 3.77
C VAL A 62 -12.55 5.85 2.99
N PRO A 63 -13.62 5.50 2.24
CA PRO A 63 -13.65 4.33 1.39
C PRO A 63 -12.56 4.31 0.31
N GLN A 64 -12.22 5.44 -0.30
CA GLN A 64 -11.13 5.54 -1.29
C GLN A 64 -9.77 5.27 -0.63
N ILE A 65 -9.51 5.84 0.55
CA ILE A 65 -8.29 5.59 1.33
C ILE A 65 -8.18 4.11 1.69
N LEU A 66 -9.25 3.55 2.24
CA LEU A 66 -9.28 2.14 2.64
C LEU A 66 -9.14 1.21 1.44
N ALA A 67 -9.74 1.54 0.30
CA ALA A 67 -9.61 0.76 -0.93
C ALA A 67 -8.15 0.63 -1.38
N ALA A 68 -7.37 1.72 -1.37
CA ALA A 68 -5.96 1.68 -1.69
C ALA A 68 -5.16 0.83 -0.69
N ILE A 69 -5.35 1.08 0.61
CA ILE A 69 -4.60 0.39 1.67
C ILE A 69 -4.92 -1.10 1.70
N LEU A 70 -6.20 -1.47 1.68
CA LEU A 70 -6.62 -2.87 1.74
C LEU A 70 -6.19 -3.65 0.50
N THR A 71 -6.29 -3.05 -0.69
CA THR A 71 -5.85 -3.70 -1.93
C THR A 71 -4.36 -4.05 -1.86
N THR A 72 -3.51 -3.11 -1.48
CA THR A 72 -2.06 -3.39 -1.36
C THR A 72 -1.77 -4.39 -0.25
N ALA A 73 -2.45 -4.31 0.89
CA ALA A 73 -2.27 -5.23 2.00
C ALA A 73 -2.64 -6.67 1.62
N ILE A 74 -3.80 -6.86 1.01
CA ILE A 74 -4.29 -8.18 0.57
C ILE A 74 -3.34 -8.79 -0.46
N LEU A 75 -2.97 -8.02 -1.49
CA LEU A 75 -2.04 -8.50 -2.52
C LEU A 75 -0.69 -8.89 -1.94
N GLN A 76 -0.13 -8.08 -1.04
CA GLN A 76 1.15 -8.41 -0.39
C GLN A 76 1.04 -9.69 0.44
N VAL A 77 -0.03 -9.86 1.21
CA VAL A 77 -0.24 -11.08 2.00
C VAL A 77 -0.35 -12.31 1.10
N ILE A 78 -1.12 -12.22 0.00
CA ILE A 78 -1.26 -13.33 -0.96
C ILE A 78 0.09 -13.69 -1.58
N ILE A 79 0.85 -12.72 -2.07
CA ILE A 79 2.14 -12.95 -2.72
C ILE A 79 3.11 -13.56 -1.71
N THR A 80 3.27 -12.94 -0.53
CA THR A 80 4.19 -13.42 0.50
C THR A 80 3.80 -14.81 1.00
N PHE A 81 2.50 -15.07 1.18
CA PHE A 81 2.03 -16.38 1.60
C PHE A 81 2.32 -17.47 0.56
N ARG A 82 2.20 -17.17 -0.73
CA ARG A 82 2.54 -18.11 -1.80
C ARG A 82 4.02 -18.46 -1.79
N GLU A 83 4.89 -17.48 -1.54
CA GLU A 83 6.35 -17.65 -1.52
C GLU A 83 6.85 -18.32 -0.25
N THR A 84 6.37 -17.90 0.92
CA THR A 84 6.97 -18.27 2.23
C THR A 84 6.11 -19.19 3.07
N LYS A 85 4.86 -19.45 2.70
CA LYS A 85 3.85 -20.15 3.51
C LYS A 85 3.69 -19.57 4.93
N SER A 86 3.87 -18.26 5.05
CA SER A 86 3.79 -17.53 6.32
C SER A 86 2.89 -16.31 6.16
N PHE A 87 2.16 -15.96 7.22
CA PHE A 87 1.41 -14.71 7.27
C PHE A 87 2.32 -13.59 7.78
N VAL A 88 2.79 -12.74 6.90
CA VAL A 88 3.61 -11.58 7.25
C VAL A 88 2.76 -10.32 7.24
N TRP A 89 2.83 -9.54 8.32
CA TRP A 89 2.12 -8.25 8.38
C TRP A 89 2.55 -7.33 7.25
N PRO A 90 1.63 -6.83 6.41
CA PRO A 90 1.95 -6.14 5.16
C PRO A 90 2.25 -4.64 5.35
N ALA A 91 3.01 -4.25 6.39
CA ALA A 91 3.26 -2.85 6.74
C ALA A 91 3.78 -2.02 5.54
N SER A 92 4.73 -2.56 4.78
CA SER A 92 5.29 -1.87 3.61
C SER A 92 4.25 -1.66 2.48
N ALA A 93 3.35 -2.62 2.27
CA ALA A 93 2.29 -2.50 1.28
C ALA A 93 1.22 -1.50 1.74
N MET A 94 0.84 -1.54 3.01
CA MET A 94 -0.10 -0.58 3.59
C MET A 94 0.43 0.86 3.45
N LEU A 95 1.73 1.09 3.64
CA LEU A 95 2.35 2.38 3.40
C LEU A 95 2.32 2.79 1.92
N THR A 96 2.49 1.83 1.00
CA THR A 96 2.35 2.11 -0.45
C THR A 96 0.93 2.56 -0.78
N GLY A 97 -0.09 1.83 -0.32
CA GLY A 97 -1.50 2.18 -0.52
C GLY A 97 -1.88 3.51 0.12
N SER A 98 -1.41 3.74 1.35
CA SER A 98 -1.64 4.99 2.07
C SER A 98 -0.98 6.19 1.38
N GLY A 99 0.25 6.04 0.87
CA GLY A 99 0.93 7.09 0.10
C GLY A 99 0.20 7.43 -1.21
N ILE A 100 -0.39 6.44 -1.87
CA ILE A 100 -1.23 6.67 -3.06
C ILE A 100 -2.49 7.45 -2.67
N ALA A 101 -3.20 7.01 -1.63
CA ALA A 101 -4.41 7.67 -1.18
C ALA A 101 -4.17 9.10 -0.69
N LEU A 102 -2.94 9.40 -0.21
CA LEU A 102 -2.56 10.74 0.21
C LEU A 102 -2.37 11.71 -0.97
N ILE A 103 -1.95 11.21 -2.14
CA ILE A 103 -1.58 12.04 -3.30
C ILE A 103 -2.67 12.03 -4.38
N LEU A 104 -3.34 10.89 -4.56
CA LEU A 104 -4.32 10.70 -5.63
C LEU A 104 -5.63 11.41 -5.31
N ARG A 105 -6.10 12.21 -6.25
CA ARG A 105 -7.45 12.76 -6.29
C ARG A 105 -8.18 12.27 -7.54
N VAL A 106 -9.46 12.04 -7.41
CA VAL A 106 -10.33 11.74 -8.54
C VAL A 106 -11.35 12.88 -8.70
N PRO A 107 -11.38 13.54 -9.86
CA PRO A 107 -12.30 14.64 -10.13
C PRO A 107 -13.75 14.24 -9.85
N SER A 108 -14.53 15.21 -9.40
CA SER A 108 -15.95 15.04 -9.01
C SER A 108 -16.17 14.17 -7.76
N THR A 109 -15.14 13.94 -6.94
CA THR A 109 -15.35 13.41 -5.60
C THR A 109 -16.14 14.47 -4.79
N PRO A 110 -17.32 14.12 -4.22
CA PRO A 110 -18.13 15.05 -3.48
C PRO A 110 -17.38 15.66 -2.28
N VAL A 111 -17.34 16.99 -2.20
CA VAL A 111 -16.69 17.70 -1.10
C VAL A 111 -17.53 17.54 0.16
N GLY A 112 -16.88 17.20 1.28
CA GLY A 112 -17.55 17.01 2.57
C GLY A 112 -18.27 15.67 2.73
N ASP A 113 -18.40 14.86 1.69
CA ASP A 113 -18.87 13.48 1.81
C ASP A 113 -17.70 12.53 2.08
N HIS A 114 -17.37 12.40 3.35
CA HIS A 114 -16.27 11.53 3.80
C HIS A 114 -16.49 10.05 3.51
N TRP A 115 -17.71 9.61 3.19
CA TRP A 115 -18.08 8.21 3.03
C TRP A 115 -18.46 7.83 1.60
N THR A 116 -18.31 8.73 0.63
CA THR A 116 -18.60 8.42 -0.77
C THR A 116 -17.73 7.28 -1.31
N PHE A 117 -18.34 6.40 -2.10
CA PHE A 117 -17.65 5.35 -2.86
C PHE A 117 -17.31 5.80 -4.29
N HIS A 118 -17.32 7.12 -4.56
CA HIS A 118 -17.06 7.64 -5.89
C HIS A 118 -15.73 7.11 -6.44
N LYS A 119 -15.80 6.35 -7.53
CA LYS A 119 -14.63 5.75 -8.24
C LYS A 119 -13.55 5.12 -7.33
N TRP A 120 -13.93 4.54 -6.20
CA TRP A 120 -13.01 3.86 -5.25
C TRP A 120 -12.13 2.81 -5.93
N TRP A 121 -12.63 2.16 -6.98
CA TRP A 121 -11.90 1.16 -7.76
C TRP A 121 -10.65 1.72 -8.45
N MET A 122 -10.60 3.02 -8.77
CA MET A 122 -9.41 3.67 -9.33
C MET A 122 -8.27 3.68 -8.31
N PHE A 123 -8.58 3.95 -7.05
CA PHE A 123 -7.61 3.87 -5.95
C PHE A 123 -7.08 2.43 -5.81
N SER A 124 -7.96 1.44 -5.86
CA SER A 124 -7.57 0.02 -5.83
C SER A 124 -6.70 -0.36 -7.03
N ALA A 125 -7.08 0.02 -8.24
CA ALA A 125 -6.34 -0.32 -9.45
C ALA A 125 -4.93 0.30 -9.46
N ILE A 126 -4.82 1.59 -9.14
CA ILE A 126 -3.53 2.30 -9.09
C ILE A 126 -2.66 1.73 -7.96
N ALA A 127 -3.25 1.42 -6.81
CA ALA A 127 -2.55 0.84 -5.67
C ALA A 127 -2.05 -0.58 -5.99
N ALA A 128 -2.86 -1.41 -6.63
CA ALA A 128 -2.46 -2.74 -7.09
C ALA A 128 -1.29 -2.66 -8.08
N PHE A 129 -1.42 -1.82 -9.09
CA PHE A 129 -0.38 -1.59 -10.08
C PHE A 129 0.92 -1.12 -9.44
N SER A 130 0.85 -0.11 -8.55
CA SER A 130 2.00 0.42 -7.81
C SER A 130 2.70 -0.66 -6.99
N LEU A 131 1.93 -1.49 -6.28
CA LEU A 131 2.51 -2.59 -5.52
C LEU A 131 3.20 -3.61 -6.44
N LEU A 132 2.61 -3.94 -7.58
CA LEU A 132 3.18 -4.90 -8.52
C LEU A 132 4.50 -4.41 -9.10
N THR A 133 4.69 -3.10 -9.33
CA THR A 133 5.99 -2.56 -9.77
C THR A 133 7.12 -2.89 -8.80
N LYS A 134 6.81 -3.01 -7.50
CA LYS A 134 7.76 -3.43 -6.47
C LYS A 134 8.38 -4.82 -6.75
N PHE A 135 7.64 -5.70 -7.40
CA PHE A 135 8.09 -7.06 -7.70
C PHE A 135 8.76 -7.16 -9.07
N VAL A 136 8.44 -6.26 -10.00
CA VAL A 136 8.96 -6.25 -11.36
C VAL A 136 10.23 -5.40 -11.47
N VAL A 137 10.25 -4.20 -10.84
CA VAL A 137 11.35 -3.25 -10.98
C VAL A 137 12.31 -3.40 -9.80
N ARG A 138 13.27 -4.32 -9.93
CA ARG A 138 14.32 -4.59 -8.94
C ARG A 138 15.69 -4.58 -9.57
N LYS A 139 16.69 -4.04 -8.86
CA LYS A 139 18.09 -4.12 -9.21
C LYS A 139 18.90 -4.51 -7.97
N GLY A 140 19.68 -5.60 -8.04
CA GLY A 140 20.51 -6.05 -6.93
C GLY A 140 19.74 -6.42 -5.65
N GLY A 141 18.47 -6.90 -5.77
CA GLY A 141 17.64 -7.27 -4.62
C GLY A 141 16.91 -6.11 -3.93
N SER A 142 17.19 -4.87 -4.33
CA SER A 142 16.55 -3.67 -3.78
C SER A 142 15.62 -3.00 -4.78
N HIS A 143 14.61 -2.28 -4.26
CA HIS A 143 13.76 -1.44 -5.11
C HIS A 143 14.58 -0.23 -5.58
N VAL A 144 14.54 0.07 -6.87
CA VAL A 144 15.20 1.25 -7.44
C VAL A 144 14.41 2.52 -7.17
N PHE A 145 13.07 2.39 -7.09
CA PHE A 145 12.15 3.51 -6.91
C PHE A 145 11.15 3.23 -5.79
N ASN A 146 10.59 4.29 -5.21
CA ASN A 146 9.43 4.15 -4.33
C ASN A 146 8.22 3.66 -5.16
N PRO A 147 7.64 2.49 -4.83
CA PRO A 147 6.55 1.90 -5.62
C PRO A 147 5.34 2.83 -5.78
N SER A 148 4.96 3.57 -4.72
CA SER A 148 3.84 4.51 -4.79
C SER A 148 4.08 5.62 -5.81
N ASN A 149 5.29 6.18 -5.86
CA ASN A 149 5.63 7.25 -6.81
C ASN A 149 5.62 6.76 -8.25
N VAL A 150 6.21 5.58 -8.52
CA VAL A 150 6.20 5.01 -9.89
C VAL A 150 4.77 4.76 -10.36
N GLY A 151 3.95 4.15 -9.49
CA GLY A 151 2.57 3.87 -9.85
C GLY A 151 1.74 5.12 -10.08
N LEU A 152 1.91 6.16 -9.27
CA LEU A 152 1.22 7.45 -9.44
C LEU A 152 1.65 8.15 -10.74
N VAL A 153 2.96 8.27 -10.99
CA VAL A 153 3.47 8.91 -12.20
C VAL A 153 2.95 8.23 -13.46
N LEU A 154 3.01 6.90 -13.51
CA LEU A 154 2.49 6.15 -14.65
C LEU A 154 0.96 6.28 -14.77
N ALA A 155 0.24 6.28 -13.66
CA ALA A 155 -1.21 6.50 -13.68
C ALA A 155 -1.56 7.90 -14.22
N PHE A 156 -0.85 8.95 -13.81
CA PHE A 156 -1.06 10.31 -14.34
C PHE A 156 -0.75 10.40 -15.83
N ILE A 157 0.30 9.74 -16.32
CA ILE A 157 0.64 9.72 -17.75
C ILE A 157 -0.42 8.98 -18.55
N ILE A 158 -0.88 7.82 -18.08
CA ILE A 158 -1.79 6.94 -18.83
C ILE A 158 -3.24 7.45 -18.79
N LEU A 159 -3.71 7.88 -17.63
CA LEU A 159 -5.11 8.26 -17.42
C LEU A 159 -5.38 9.75 -17.72
N GLY A 160 -4.37 10.59 -17.57
CA GLY A 160 -4.48 12.03 -17.78
C GLY A 160 -5.24 12.78 -16.68
N SER A 161 -5.13 14.10 -16.68
CA SER A 161 -5.71 14.99 -15.67
C SER A 161 -7.25 15.02 -15.66
N SER A 162 -7.89 14.59 -16.74
CA SER A 162 -9.35 14.48 -16.79
C SER A 162 -9.93 13.37 -15.92
N ARG A 163 -9.11 12.39 -15.54
CA ARG A 163 -9.54 11.21 -14.77
C ARG A 163 -8.96 11.17 -13.37
N ILE A 164 -7.73 11.63 -13.21
CA ILE A 164 -7.02 11.67 -11.92
C ILE A 164 -6.16 12.93 -11.83
N GLU A 165 -6.03 13.43 -10.62
CA GLU A 165 -5.21 14.60 -10.29
C GLU A 165 -4.40 14.34 -9.02
N PRO A 166 -3.26 15.02 -8.81
CA PRO A 166 -2.63 15.04 -7.51
C PRO A 166 -3.50 15.81 -6.52
N LEU A 167 -3.53 15.37 -5.27
CA LEU A 167 -4.17 16.13 -4.21
C LEU A 167 -3.41 17.45 -4.02
N ASP A 168 -4.12 18.58 -4.13
CA ASP A 168 -3.53 19.90 -3.94
C ASP A 168 -3.31 20.12 -2.44
N PHE A 169 -2.05 20.06 -2.02
CA PHE A 169 -1.66 20.35 -0.63
C PHE A 169 -1.33 21.83 -0.40
N TRP A 170 -1.15 22.57 -1.49
CA TRP A 170 -0.63 23.91 -1.49
C TRP A 170 -1.65 24.83 -2.17
N TRP A 171 -2.39 25.55 -1.40
CA TRP A 171 -3.28 26.65 -1.78
C TRP A 171 -3.09 27.81 -0.85
#